data_210d503c4377ef9a7afc60dae7bb7d64
#
_entry.id   210d503c4377ef9a7afc60dae7bb7d64
#
_cell.length_a   1.000
_cell.length_b   1.000
_cell.length_c   1.000
_cell.angle_alpha   90.00
_cell.angle_beta   90.00
_cell.angle_gamma   90.00
#
_symmetry.space_group_name_H-M   'P 1'
#
loop_
_entity.id
_entity.type
_entity.pdbx_description
1 polymer ?
#
loop_
_entity_poly.entity_id
_entity_poly.type
_entity_poly.pdbx_seq_one_letter_code
_entity_poly.pdbx_strand_id
1 'polypeptide(L)'
;MSKDAVAIMTSGGDAAGMNPAVLCAAQHAAKNGMKPYFIYEGLRGLIDDDIHEVTKDRTKGMLYTGGTLLRSARSKRFFDEKYRQQAYDNLQKRGINKLIVIGGDGSFSALNQFYNEFKVPFAGIPATIDNDIPGTDYCLGVDTCQNIIRTSIDSIRDTASSFNRAFVIETMGRHCGYLAMTTALTCGAEICLVPEIEYDLESISERLRVEIAGGRKNLIAIVAEGVRMGDHLTRWINDSLKMDARLTVLGHIQRGGSPTVYDRIMAFKFAVAAVESLKAGHTNQIMTFKAGSIGTCLLYTSPSPRDGATSRMPSSA
;
A
#
# COMPACT_ATOMS: atom_id res chain seq x y z
N MET A 1 3.62 34.78 -18.17
CA MET A 1 3.15 33.96 -17.02
C MET A 1 3.91 32.65 -17.04
N SER A 2 4.70 32.36 -16.03
CA SER A 2 5.37 31.06 -15.89
C SER A 2 4.30 29.98 -15.91
N LYS A 3 4.38 29.01 -16.85
CA LYS A 3 3.48 27.88 -16.86
C LYS A 3 3.69 27.09 -15.57
N ASP A 4 2.64 26.81 -14.82
CA ASP A 4 2.69 25.90 -13.67
C ASP A 4 3.37 24.59 -14.07
N ALA A 5 4.29 24.11 -13.27
CA ALA A 5 4.96 22.84 -13.50
C ALA A 5 4.84 21.93 -12.28
N VAL A 6 4.51 20.67 -12.51
CA VAL A 6 4.32 19.68 -11.46
C VAL A 6 5.25 18.49 -11.68
N ALA A 7 5.93 18.05 -10.63
CA ALA A 7 6.68 16.81 -10.69
C ALA A 7 5.95 15.69 -9.94
N ILE A 8 6.00 14.51 -10.53
CA ILE A 8 5.29 13.30 -10.06
C ILE A 8 6.34 12.26 -9.72
N MET A 9 6.25 11.67 -8.53
CA MET A 9 7.13 10.60 -8.10
C MET A 9 6.38 9.50 -7.35
N THR A 10 6.96 8.32 -7.36
CA THR A 10 6.59 7.22 -6.47
C THR A 10 7.64 7.10 -5.37
N SER A 11 7.23 6.79 -4.15
CA SER A 11 8.12 6.72 -3.00
C SER A 11 7.63 5.67 -1.98
N GLY A 12 8.56 5.00 -1.31
CA GLY A 12 8.23 3.94 -0.36
C GLY A 12 8.21 2.55 -0.99
N GLY A 13 7.37 1.65 -0.49
CA GLY A 13 7.16 0.32 -1.08
C GLY A 13 6.35 0.42 -2.37
N ASP A 14 6.64 -0.48 -3.30
CA ASP A 14 5.85 -0.59 -4.52
C ASP A 14 4.48 -1.23 -4.26
N ALA A 15 3.50 -0.83 -5.07
CA ALA A 15 2.15 -1.36 -5.04
C ALA A 15 1.53 -1.28 -6.44
N ALA A 16 0.71 -2.25 -6.78
CA ALA A 16 -0.06 -2.21 -8.03
C ALA A 16 -0.97 -0.98 -8.06
N GLY A 17 -1.12 -0.34 -9.21
CA GLY A 17 -1.87 0.92 -9.31
C GLY A 17 -1.02 2.19 -9.24
N MET A 18 0.23 2.13 -8.78
CA MET A 18 1.13 3.30 -8.82
C MET A 18 1.36 3.81 -10.24
N ASN A 19 1.64 2.93 -11.19
CA ASN A 19 1.86 3.33 -12.60
C ASN A 19 0.61 3.94 -13.25
N PRO A 20 -0.60 3.38 -13.13
CA PRO A 20 -1.83 4.06 -13.57
C PRO A 20 -2.03 5.44 -12.93
N ALA A 21 -1.71 5.60 -11.64
CA ALA A 21 -1.82 6.90 -10.97
C ALA A 21 -0.82 7.92 -11.52
N VAL A 22 0.44 7.52 -11.75
CA VAL A 22 1.47 8.35 -12.41
C VAL A 22 1.00 8.80 -13.79
N LEU A 23 0.52 7.85 -14.61
CA LEU A 23 0.01 8.14 -15.95
C LEU A 23 -1.14 9.14 -15.92
N CYS A 24 -2.16 8.88 -15.11
CA CYS A 24 -3.33 9.74 -15.01
C CYS A 24 -2.97 11.13 -14.47
N ALA A 25 -2.15 11.22 -13.44
CA ALA A 25 -1.70 12.50 -12.88
C ALA A 25 -0.97 13.34 -13.94
N ALA A 26 -0.07 12.73 -14.71
CA ALA A 26 0.64 13.42 -15.78
C ALA A 26 -0.30 13.92 -16.90
N GLN A 27 -1.22 13.07 -17.35
CA GLN A 27 -2.18 13.42 -18.39
C GLN A 27 -3.17 14.50 -17.93
N HIS A 28 -3.67 14.38 -16.71
CA HIS A 28 -4.64 15.33 -16.15
C HIS A 28 -3.97 16.68 -15.85
N ALA A 29 -2.74 16.70 -15.34
CA ALA A 29 -1.95 17.91 -15.16
C ALA A 29 -1.74 18.63 -16.50
N ALA A 30 -1.32 17.90 -17.54
CA ALA A 30 -1.13 18.49 -18.87
C ALA A 30 -2.42 19.09 -19.45
N LYS A 31 -3.56 18.42 -19.30
CA LYS A 31 -4.89 18.94 -19.71
C LYS A 31 -5.27 20.22 -18.94
N ASN A 32 -4.81 20.37 -17.72
CA ASN A 32 -5.04 21.55 -16.88
C ASN A 32 -3.97 22.64 -17.04
N GLY A 33 -3.12 22.55 -18.06
CA GLY A 33 -2.13 23.59 -18.40
C GLY A 33 -0.84 23.54 -17.57
N MET A 34 -0.66 22.55 -16.70
CA MET A 34 0.57 22.31 -15.97
C MET A 34 1.55 21.50 -16.80
N LYS A 35 2.83 21.80 -16.75
CA LYS A 35 3.89 21.02 -17.39
C LYS A 35 4.31 19.85 -16.49
N PRO A 36 4.05 18.58 -16.84
CA PRO A 36 4.38 17.46 -15.98
C PRO A 36 5.83 16.99 -16.16
N TYR A 37 6.46 16.62 -15.03
CA TYR A 37 7.78 16.00 -14.94
C TYR A 37 7.69 14.70 -14.16
N PHE A 38 8.57 13.74 -14.44
CA PHE A 38 8.77 12.54 -13.64
C PHE A 38 10.06 12.64 -12.86
N ILE A 39 10.01 12.26 -11.57
CA ILE A 39 11.18 12.06 -10.73
C ILE A 39 11.35 10.55 -10.57
N TYR A 40 12.48 10.03 -11.03
CA TYR A 40 12.82 8.62 -10.87
C TYR A 40 13.43 8.38 -9.49
N GLU A 41 13.24 7.16 -8.94
CA GLU A 41 13.77 6.76 -7.64
C GLU A 41 13.33 7.64 -6.43
N GLY A 42 12.20 8.29 -6.53
CA GLY A 42 11.57 9.05 -5.46
C GLY A 42 12.47 10.13 -4.87
N LEU A 43 12.57 10.19 -3.53
CA LEU A 43 13.35 11.21 -2.83
C LEU A 43 14.84 11.19 -3.17
N ARG A 44 15.40 10.02 -3.55
CA ARG A 44 16.79 9.92 -4.00
C ARG A 44 16.99 10.68 -5.32
N GLY A 45 16.14 10.39 -6.30
CA GLY A 45 16.22 11.06 -7.60
C GLY A 45 15.91 12.55 -7.53
N LEU A 46 15.07 12.99 -6.59
CA LEU A 46 14.85 14.40 -6.33
C LEU A 46 16.15 15.11 -5.89
N ILE A 47 16.96 14.45 -5.04
CA ILE A 47 18.28 14.95 -4.61
C ILE A 47 19.28 14.88 -5.78
N ASP A 48 19.33 13.76 -6.50
CA ASP A 48 20.36 13.47 -7.52
C ASP A 48 20.00 14.06 -8.90
N ASP A 49 18.94 14.87 -8.99
CA ASP A 49 18.49 15.56 -10.19
C ASP A 49 17.99 14.64 -11.32
N ASP A 50 17.50 13.43 -10.97
CA ASP A 50 16.91 12.48 -11.92
C ASP A 50 15.45 12.87 -12.24
N ILE A 51 15.30 14.06 -12.81
CA ILE A 51 14.02 14.73 -13.11
C ILE A 51 13.90 14.94 -14.62
N HIS A 52 12.85 14.37 -15.21
CA HIS A 52 12.66 14.38 -16.65
C HIS A 52 11.26 14.85 -17.06
N GLU A 53 11.19 15.58 -18.17
CA GLU A 53 9.93 15.95 -18.78
C GLU A 53 9.16 14.69 -19.25
N VAL A 54 7.85 14.70 -19.08
CA VAL A 54 6.97 13.59 -19.48
C VAL A 54 6.86 13.54 -21.01
N THR A 55 7.18 12.38 -21.58
CA THR A 55 7.01 12.08 -23.01
C THR A 55 6.11 10.86 -23.18
N LYS A 56 5.57 10.65 -24.40
CA LYS A 56 4.74 9.48 -24.70
C LYS A 56 5.48 8.16 -24.46
N ASP A 57 6.76 8.10 -24.78
CA ASP A 57 7.56 6.88 -24.58
C ASP A 57 7.75 6.55 -23.11
N ARG A 58 7.87 7.55 -22.24
CA ARG A 58 8.00 7.37 -20.80
C ARG A 58 6.72 6.89 -20.12
N THR A 59 5.57 7.02 -20.76
CA THR A 59 4.26 6.58 -20.26
C THR A 59 3.80 5.23 -20.80
N LYS A 60 4.57 4.65 -21.71
CA LYS A 60 4.21 3.39 -22.36
C LYS A 60 4.14 2.25 -21.35
N GLY A 61 3.03 1.52 -21.36
CA GLY A 61 2.82 0.37 -20.47
C GLY A 61 2.34 0.70 -19.07
N MET A 62 2.35 1.97 -18.63
CA MET A 62 2.00 2.35 -17.25
C MET A 62 0.60 1.90 -16.80
N LEU A 63 -0.35 1.78 -17.71
CA LEU A 63 -1.72 1.42 -17.34
C LEU A 63 -1.88 -0.02 -16.83
N TYR A 64 -1.06 -0.94 -17.35
CA TYR A 64 -1.22 -2.38 -17.08
C TYR A 64 -0.02 -3.05 -16.42
N THR A 65 1.08 -2.33 -16.22
CA THR A 65 2.28 -2.85 -15.56
C THR A 65 2.20 -2.62 -14.05
N GLY A 66 2.43 -3.67 -13.27
CA GLY A 66 2.52 -3.59 -11.81
C GLY A 66 3.82 -2.95 -11.32
N GLY A 67 3.96 -2.83 -10.01
CA GLY A 67 5.10 -2.14 -9.39
C GLY A 67 5.15 -0.65 -9.73
N THR A 68 6.34 -0.08 -9.85
CA THR A 68 6.54 1.31 -10.26
C THR A 68 7.65 1.48 -11.30
N LEU A 69 7.30 2.00 -12.47
CA LEU A 69 8.23 2.29 -13.57
C LEU A 69 9.14 3.49 -13.24
N LEU A 70 8.69 4.39 -12.38
CA LEU A 70 9.54 5.48 -11.88
C LEU A 70 10.55 4.99 -10.84
N ARG A 71 10.44 3.74 -10.43
CA ARG A 71 11.23 3.15 -9.34
C ARG A 71 11.00 3.86 -8.01
N SER A 72 11.55 3.29 -6.95
CA SER A 72 11.50 3.87 -5.61
C SER A 72 12.80 3.55 -4.88
N ALA A 73 13.29 4.48 -4.09
CA ALA A 73 14.45 4.25 -3.25
C ALA A 73 14.25 4.93 -1.89
N ARG A 74 14.65 4.23 -0.83
CA ARG A 74 14.76 4.84 0.49
C ARG A 74 16.00 5.72 0.51
N SER A 75 15.86 7.00 0.90
CA SER A 75 16.97 7.92 1.00
C SER A 75 17.12 8.46 2.41
N LYS A 76 18.12 7.95 3.14
CA LYS A 76 18.49 8.51 4.44
C LYS A 76 19.03 9.94 4.32
N ARG A 77 19.59 10.31 3.16
CA ARG A 77 20.08 11.67 2.88
C ARG A 77 18.97 12.73 3.01
N PHE A 78 17.72 12.37 2.72
CA PHE A 78 16.61 13.33 2.77
C PHE A 78 16.30 13.82 4.20
N PHE A 79 16.81 13.14 5.25
CA PHE A 79 16.73 13.62 6.64
C PHE A 79 17.68 14.79 6.94
N ASP A 80 18.69 15.01 6.10
CA ASP A 80 19.66 16.11 6.24
C ASP A 80 19.18 17.32 5.41
N GLU A 81 19.13 18.50 6.03
CA GLU A 81 18.69 19.75 5.43
C GLU A 81 19.48 20.11 4.16
N LYS A 82 20.80 19.86 4.17
CA LYS A 82 21.67 20.09 3.01
C LYS A 82 21.14 19.41 1.73
N TYR A 83 20.70 18.15 1.85
CA TYR A 83 20.19 17.41 0.69
C TYR A 83 18.76 17.81 0.33
N ARG A 84 17.95 18.28 1.28
CA ARG A 84 16.65 18.87 0.98
C ARG A 84 16.81 20.22 0.26
N GLN A 85 17.81 21.04 0.65
CA GLN A 85 18.15 22.26 -0.11
C GLN A 85 18.54 21.90 -1.55
N GLN A 86 19.40 20.90 -1.75
CA GLN A 86 19.77 20.43 -3.09
C GLN A 86 18.55 19.97 -3.90
N ALA A 87 17.63 19.25 -3.28
CA ALA A 87 16.37 18.83 -3.89
C ALA A 87 15.50 20.02 -4.31
N TYR A 88 15.41 21.04 -3.46
CA TYR A 88 14.72 22.30 -3.78
C TYR A 88 15.35 23.04 -4.97
N ASP A 89 16.67 23.18 -4.97
CA ASP A 89 17.40 23.82 -6.06
C ASP A 89 17.18 23.10 -7.40
N ASN A 90 17.09 21.76 -7.39
CA ASN A 90 16.81 20.96 -8.58
C ASN A 90 15.39 21.20 -9.13
N LEU A 91 14.40 21.43 -8.26
CA LEU A 91 13.04 21.83 -8.69
C LEU A 91 13.07 23.25 -9.29
N GLN A 92 13.75 24.19 -8.64
CA GLN A 92 13.81 25.59 -9.08
C GLN A 92 14.47 25.72 -10.45
N LYS A 93 15.55 25.00 -10.75
CA LYS A 93 16.22 24.97 -12.07
C LYS A 93 15.25 24.70 -13.23
N ARG A 94 14.14 23.98 -12.97
CA ARG A 94 13.14 23.60 -13.98
C ARG A 94 11.83 24.37 -13.87
N GLY A 95 11.74 25.29 -12.91
CA GLY A 95 10.51 26.02 -12.61
C GLY A 95 9.38 25.11 -12.06
N ILE A 96 9.74 23.97 -11.46
CA ILE A 96 8.78 23.05 -10.85
C ILE A 96 8.36 23.62 -9.51
N ASN A 97 7.07 23.89 -9.37
CA ASN A 97 6.50 24.57 -8.20
C ASN A 97 5.45 23.73 -7.47
N LYS A 98 5.20 22.50 -7.89
CA LYS A 98 4.22 21.57 -7.27
C LYS A 98 4.74 20.13 -7.34
N LEU A 99 4.35 19.31 -6.36
CA LEU A 99 4.67 17.88 -6.31
C LEU A 99 3.42 17.03 -6.21
N ILE A 100 3.39 15.88 -6.90
CA ILE A 100 2.45 14.78 -6.64
C ILE A 100 3.27 13.59 -6.22
N VAL A 101 2.94 13.02 -5.06
CA VAL A 101 3.66 11.90 -4.49
C VAL A 101 2.75 10.74 -4.24
N ILE A 102 3.11 9.61 -4.82
CA ILE A 102 2.36 8.35 -4.74
C ILE A 102 3.15 7.43 -3.82
N GLY A 103 2.61 7.14 -2.64
CA GLY A 103 3.36 6.35 -1.66
C GLY A 103 2.67 6.21 -0.31
N GLY A 104 3.44 5.86 0.72
CA GLY A 104 2.96 5.62 2.08
C GLY A 104 3.30 6.76 3.04
N ASP A 105 2.95 6.56 4.31
CA ASP A 105 3.07 7.51 5.40
C ASP A 105 4.47 8.15 5.53
N GLY A 106 5.53 7.34 5.49
CA GLY A 106 6.91 7.86 5.59
C GLY A 106 7.28 8.82 4.46
N SER A 107 6.72 8.66 3.26
CA SER A 107 6.93 9.58 2.14
C SER A 107 6.21 10.90 2.35
N PHE A 108 5.00 10.85 2.88
CA PHE A 108 4.21 12.05 3.17
C PHE A 108 4.81 12.85 4.32
N SER A 109 5.29 12.18 5.36
CA SER A 109 5.99 12.82 6.49
C SER A 109 7.27 13.56 6.03
N ALA A 110 8.07 12.92 5.16
CA ALA A 110 9.27 13.55 4.59
C ALA A 110 8.92 14.79 3.75
N LEU A 111 7.84 14.73 2.97
CA LEU A 111 7.42 15.89 2.17
C LEU A 111 6.76 16.99 2.99
N ASN A 112 6.11 16.66 4.09
CA ASN A 112 5.61 17.67 5.00
C ASN A 112 6.77 18.49 5.61
N GLN A 113 7.86 17.81 5.97
CA GLN A 113 9.08 18.50 6.40
C GLN A 113 9.63 19.39 5.27
N PHE A 114 9.73 18.88 4.06
CA PHE A 114 10.19 19.64 2.90
C PHE A 114 9.29 20.86 2.61
N TYR A 115 7.97 20.71 2.72
CA TYR A 115 7.05 21.83 2.60
C TYR A 115 7.25 22.88 3.70
N ASN A 116 7.46 22.47 4.94
CA ASN A 116 7.67 23.40 6.05
C ASN A 116 8.91 24.28 5.84
N GLU A 117 9.95 23.72 5.21
CA GLU A 117 11.21 24.42 4.91
C GLU A 117 11.11 25.30 3.65
N PHE A 118 10.60 24.75 2.54
CA PHE A 118 10.70 25.38 1.22
C PHE A 118 9.37 25.85 0.63
N LYS A 119 8.25 25.57 1.29
CA LYS A 119 6.89 25.95 0.87
C LYS A 119 6.51 25.43 -0.53
N VAL A 120 7.08 24.29 -0.96
CA VAL A 120 6.69 23.61 -2.20
C VAL A 120 5.41 22.80 -1.94
N PRO A 121 4.26 23.18 -2.53
CA PRO A 121 3.00 22.47 -2.36
C PRO A 121 3.09 21.04 -2.85
N PHE A 122 2.45 20.11 -2.11
CA PHE A 122 2.30 18.76 -2.60
C PHE A 122 0.91 18.17 -2.35
N ALA A 123 0.55 17.20 -3.20
CA ALA A 123 -0.58 16.33 -3.01
C ALA A 123 -0.10 14.86 -2.91
N GLY A 124 -0.55 14.15 -1.88
CA GLY A 124 -0.22 12.75 -1.64
C GLY A 124 -1.31 11.82 -2.17
N ILE A 125 -0.93 10.74 -2.85
CA ILE A 125 -1.81 9.65 -3.25
C ILE A 125 -1.43 8.41 -2.45
N PRO A 126 -2.35 7.86 -1.62
CA PRO A 126 -2.05 6.72 -0.78
C PRO A 126 -1.84 5.45 -1.61
N ALA A 127 -0.66 4.85 -1.49
CA ALA A 127 -0.28 3.65 -2.22
C ALA A 127 0.60 2.77 -1.32
N THR A 128 0.00 1.77 -0.74
CA THR A 128 0.62 0.75 0.11
C THR A 128 -0.31 -0.45 0.20
N ILE A 129 0.22 -1.67 0.10
CA ILE A 129 -0.57 -2.89 0.28
C ILE A 129 -0.98 -3.10 1.74
N ASP A 130 -0.26 -2.50 2.68
CA ASP A 130 -0.50 -2.65 4.11
C ASP A 130 -1.84 -2.02 4.55
N ASN A 131 -2.39 -1.09 3.76
CA ASN A 131 -3.63 -0.33 3.99
C ASN A 131 -3.64 0.37 5.36
N ASP A 132 -2.48 0.90 5.77
CA ASP A 132 -2.21 1.41 7.12
C ASP A 132 -2.15 2.94 7.21
N ILE A 133 -2.58 3.66 6.15
CA ILE A 133 -2.61 5.12 6.15
C ILE A 133 -3.88 5.62 6.84
N PRO A 134 -3.75 6.39 7.94
CA PRO A 134 -4.90 6.91 8.65
C PRO A 134 -5.75 7.87 7.80
N GLY A 135 -7.07 7.81 7.97
CA GLY A 135 -8.01 8.71 7.32
C GLY A 135 -8.47 8.29 5.93
N THR A 136 -7.98 7.17 5.41
CA THR A 136 -8.49 6.56 4.18
C THR A 136 -8.86 5.10 4.41
N ASP A 137 -9.97 4.65 3.82
CA ASP A 137 -10.39 3.25 3.87
C ASP A 137 -9.64 2.38 2.86
N TYR A 138 -8.97 3.02 1.86
CA TYR A 138 -8.34 2.31 0.76
C TYR A 138 -7.04 2.98 0.30
N CYS A 139 -6.01 2.16 0.10
CA CYS A 139 -4.74 2.53 -0.54
C CYS A 139 -4.56 1.76 -1.86
N LEU A 140 -3.90 2.37 -2.84
CA LEU A 140 -3.60 1.71 -4.11
C LEU A 140 -2.76 0.46 -3.91
N GLY A 141 -3.15 -0.61 -4.61
CA GLY A 141 -2.49 -1.91 -4.60
C GLY A 141 -3.12 -2.93 -3.67
N VAL A 142 -4.01 -2.52 -2.79
CA VAL A 142 -4.66 -3.41 -1.82
C VAL A 142 -5.52 -4.47 -2.51
N ASP A 143 -6.38 -4.08 -3.45
CA ASP A 143 -7.27 -5.02 -4.14
C ASP A 143 -6.47 -6.03 -4.98
N THR A 144 -5.45 -5.58 -5.69
CA THR A 144 -4.55 -6.47 -6.45
C THR A 144 -3.84 -7.45 -5.53
N CYS A 145 -3.31 -6.97 -4.40
CA CYS A 145 -2.66 -7.80 -3.39
C CYS A 145 -3.62 -8.87 -2.83
N GLN A 146 -4.83 -8.48 -2.44
CA GLN A 146 -5.85 -9.40 -1.94
C GLN A 146 -6.21 -10.48 -2.96
N ASN A 147 -6.33 -10.12 -4.24
CA ASN A 147 -6.60 -11.08 -5.31
C ASN A 147 -5.43 -12.07 -5.53
N ILE A 148 -4.19 -11.64 -5.36
CA ILE A 148 -3.01 -12.52 -5.41
C ILE A 148 -3.03 -13.49 -4.23
N ILE A 149 -3.27 -12.99 -3.01
CA ILE A 149 -3.37 -13.83 -1.81
C ILE A 149 -4.49 -14.85 -1.97
N ARG A 150 -5.69 -14.41 -2.38
CA ARG A 150 -6.85 -15.29 -2.63
C ARG A 150 -6.50 -16.39 -3.63
N THR A 151 -5.91 -16.05 -4.78
CA THR A 151 -5.54 -17.04 -5.80
C THR A 151 -4.53 -18.05 -5.25
N SER A 152 -3.58 -17.60 -4.43
CA SER A 152 -2.60 -18.48 -3.77
C SER A 152 -3.28 -19.41 -2.77
N ILE A 153 -4.22 -18.91 -1.96
CA ILE A 153 -4.97 -19.70 -0.99
C ILE A 153 -5.84 -20.73 -1.70
N ASP A 154 -6.56 -20.36 -2.77
CA ASP A 154 -7.39 -21.27 -3.56
C ASP A 154 -6.54 -22.44 -4.09
N SER A 155 -5.35 -22.16 -4.63
CA SER A 155 -4.41 -23.18 -5.10
C SER A 155 -3.90 -24.09 -3.98
N ILE A 156 -3.64 -23.53 -2.79
CA ILE A 156 -3.23 -24.29 -1.60
C ILE A 156 -4.38 -25.16 -1.09
N ARG A 157 -5.62 -24.69 -1.17
CA ARG A 157 -6.80 -25.41 -0.74
C ARG A 157 -7.01 -26.71 -1.52
N ASP A 158 -6.71 -26.72 -2.81
CA ASP A 158 -6.80 -27.93 -3.65
C ASP A 158 -5.86 -29.03 -3.12
N THR A 159 -4.61 -28.65 -2.80
CA THR A 159 -3.66 -29.63 -2.23
C THR A 159 -3.98 -29.98 -0.77
N ALA A 160 -4.49 -29.04 0.03
CA ALA A 160 -4.93 -29.29 1.40
C ALA A 160 -6.04 -30.37 1.43
N SER A 161 -6.99 -30.27 0.52
CA SER A 161 -8.09 -31.22 0.38
C SER A 161 -7.61 -32.61 -0.10
N SER A 162 -6.66 -32.65 -1.03
CA SER A 162 -6.14 -33.89 -1.60
C SER A 162 -5.37 -34.73 -0.59
N PHE A 163 -4.73 -34.12 0.39
CA PHE A 163 -3.88 -34.80 1.37
C PHE A 163 -4.39 -34.75 2.81
N ASN A 164 -5.57 -34.20 3.06
CA ASN A 164 -6.11 -33.97 4.41
C ASN A 164 -5.12 -33.23 5.32
N ARG A 165 -4.57 -32.11 4.83
CA ARG A 165 -3.53 -31.32 5.50
C ARG A 165 -4.05 -29.98 6.02
N ALA A 166 -3.32 -29.45 6.99
CA ALA A 166 -3.45 -28.05 7.39
C ALA A 166 -2.39 -27.21 6.68
N PHE A 167 -2.75 -25.98 6.34
CA PHE A 167 -1.79 -24.97 5.85
C PHE A 167 -1.88 -23.71 6.68
N VAL A 168 -0.72 -23.24 7.13
CA VAL A 168 -0.53 -21.90 7.70
C VAL A 168 0.01 -21.01 6.61
N ILE A 169 -0.70 -19.91 6.31
CA ILE A 169 -0.35 -19.00 5.23
C ILE A 169 -0.01 -17.65 5.87
N GLU A 170 1.24 -17.23 5.71
CA GLU A 170 1.70 -15.93 6.23
C GLU A 170 1.57 -14.87 5.15
N THR A 171 0.88 -13.77 5.50
CA THR A 171 0.64 -12.62 4.63
C THR A 171 1.44 -11.41 5.11
N MET A 172 1.78 -10.52 4.19
CA MET A 172 2.35 -9.20 4.52
C MET A 172 1.32 -8.31 5.23
N GLY A 173 1.68 -7.08 5.54
CA GLY A 173 0.84 -6.07 6.21
C GLY A 173 1.58 -5.36 7.34
N ARG A 174 2.81 -5.75 7.66
CA ARG A 174 3.63 -5.23 8.77
C ARG A 174 2.89 -5.31 10.10
N HIS A 175 2.43 -4.16 10.62
CA HIS A 175 1.72 -4.05 11.90
C HIS A 175 0.19 -3.95 11.70
N CYS A 176 -0.29 -4.10 10.47
CA CYS A 176 -1.70 -4.05 10.11
C CYS A 176 -2.19 -5.42 9.63
N GLY A 177 -3.19 -5.97 10.29
CA GLY A 177 -3.78 -7.26 9.96
C GLY A 177 -4.81 -7.20 8.83
N TYR A 178 -5.00 -6.05 8.18
CA TYR A 178 -6.06 -5.85 7.19
C TYR A 178 -6.04 -6.90 6.05
N LEU A 179 -4.87 -7.17 5.46
CA LEU A 179 -4.73 -8.18 4.40
C LEU A 179 -5.07 -9.57 4.90
N ALA A 180 -4.55 -9.96 6.07
CA ALA A 180 -4.82 -11.26 6.67
C ALA A 180 -6.32 -11.44 6.98
N MET A 181 -6.94 -10.44 7.61
CA MET A 181 -8.33 -10.49 8.02
C MET A 181 -9.29 -10.56 6.83
N THR A 182 -9.11 -9.69 5.85
CA THR A 182 -10.00 -9.63 4.67
C THR A 182 -9.86 -10.89 3.80
N THR A 183 -8.65 -11.41 3.65
CA THR A 183 -8.45 -12.66 2.91
C THR A 183 -8.90 -13.88 3.69
N ALA A 184 -8.74 -13.92 5.02
CA ALA A 184 -9.28 -14.99 5.85
C ALA A 184 -10.81 -15.09 5.72
N LEU A 185 -11.49 -13.95 5.79
CA LEU A 185 -12.94 -13.88 5.65
C LEU A 185 -13.40 -14.34 4.25
N THR A 186 -12.77 -13.82 3.20
CA THR A 186 -13.18 -14.10 1.81
C THR A 186 -12.79 -15.49 1.32
N CYS A 187 -11.76 -16.11 1.92
CA CYS A 187 -11.35 -17.47 1.61
C CYS A 187 -11.91 -18.51 2.59
N GLY A 188 -12.64 -18.11 3.63
CA GLY A 188 -13.20 -19.03 4.62
C GLY A 188 -12.11 -19.78 5.40
N ALA A 189 -11.10 -19.05 5.91
CA ALA A 189 -10.05 -19.64 6.75
C ALA A 189 -10.59 -19.94 8.16
N GLU A 190 -10.12 -21.04 8.75
CA GLU A 190 -10.55 -21.47 10.08
C GLU A 190 -9.84 -20.71 11.21
N ILE A 191 -8.63 -20.22 10.95
CA ILE A 191 -7.84 -19.43 11.89
C ILE A 191 -7.40 -18.16 11.17
N CYS A 192 -7.52 -17.01 11.85
CA CYS A 192 -6.92 -15.76 11.44
C CYS A 192 -6.23 -15.09 12.64
N LEU A 193 -4.91 -14.91 12.54
CA LEU A 193 -4.14 -14.21 13.59
C LEU A 193 -3.65 -12.86 13.04
N VAL A 194 -4.02 -11.79 13.71
CA VAL A 194 -3.67 -10.40 13.36
C VAL A 194 -3.09 -9.66 14.57
N PRO A 195 -2.22 -8.67 14.38
CA PRO A 195 -1.56 -7.96 15.49
C PRO A 195 -2.53 -7.18 16.39
N GLU A 196 -3.69 -6.80 15.87
CA GLU A 196 -4.67 -5.95 16.55
C GLU A 196 -5.58 -6.72 17.53
N ILE A 197 -5.60 -8.05 17.44
CA ILE A 197 -6.50 -8.90 18.24
C ILE A 197 -5.69 -9.91 19.02
N GLU A 198 -5.91 -9.94 20.34
CA GLU A 198 -5.40 -11.01 21.18
C GLU A 198 -6.02 -12.35 20.81
N TYR A 199 -5.26 -13.41 20.85
CA TYR A 199 -5.69 -14.74 20.51
C TYR A 199 -5.38 -15.74 21.64
N ASP A 200 -6.28 -16.70 21.82
CA ASP A 200 -6.10 -17.81 22.75
C ASP A 200 -6.10 -19.14 21.96
N LEU A 201 -4.93 -19.76 21.91
CA LEU A 201 -4.75 -21.04 21.22
C LEU A 201 -5.53 -22.19 21.87
N GLU A 202 -5.82 -22.12 23.18
CA GLU A 202 -6.61 -23.13 23.86
C GLU A 202 -8.05 -23.13 23.38
N SER A 203 -8.71 -21.97 23.39
CA SER A 203 -10.06 -21.80 22.85
C SER A 203 -10.16 -22.19 21.37
N ILE A 204 -9.15 -21.82 20.57
CA ILE A 204 -9.06 -22.24 19.17
C ILE A 204 -8.97 -23.77 19.06
N SER A 205 -8.14 -24.41 19.92
CA SER A 205 -7.99 -25.87 19.95
C SER A 205 -9.30 -26.58 20.26
N GLU A 206 -10.02 -26.13 21.29
CA GLU A 206 -11.31 -26.73 21.69
C GLU A 206 -12.31 -26.71 20.52
N ARG A 207 -12.49 -25.54 19.88
CA ARG A 207 -13.37 -25.40 18.73
C ARG A 207 -12.97 -26.35 17.58
N LEU A 208 -11.69 -26.33 17.20
CA LEU A 208 -11.22 -27.14 16.07
C LEU A 208 -11.26 -28.62 16.34
N ARG A 209 -11.04 -29.11 17.57
CA ARG A 209 -11.20 -30.52 17.93
C ARG A 209 -12.64 -31.02 17.72
N VAL A 210 -13.64 -30.19 18.04
CA VAL A 210 -15.03 -30.49 17.77
C VAL A 210 -15.29 -30.63 16.27
N GLU A 211 -14.76 -29.67 15.47
CA GLU A 211 -14.90 -29.69 14.01
C GLU A 211 -14.19 -30.90 13.36
N ILE A 212 -12.99 -31.25 13.84
CA ILE A 212 -12.22 -32.39 13.37
C ILE A 212 -12.96 -33.70 13.73
N ALA A 213 -13.49 -33.82 14.96
CA ALA A 213 -14.32 -34.97 15.35
C ALA A 213 -15.59 -35.04 14.51
N GLY A 214 -16.15 -33.93 14.06
CA GLY A 214 -17.27 -33.83 13.13
C GLY A 214 -16.93 -34.12 11.67
N GLY A 215 -15.66 -34.49 11.36
CA GLY A 215 -15.25 -34.92 10.03
C GLY A 215 -14.45 -33.92 9.22
N ARG A 216 -14.03 -32.79 9.80
CA ARG A 216 -13.11 -31.83 9.12
C ARG A 216 -11.76 -32.52 8.86
N LYS A 217 -11.29 -32.48 7.61
CA LYS A 217 -10.06 -33.16 7.19
C LYS A 217 -8.93 -32.21 6.80
N ASN A 218 -9.25 -30.97 6.49
CA ASN A 218 -8.27 -29.96 6.13
C ASN A 218 -8.53 -28.65 6.89
N LEU A 219 -7.52 -27.79 6.95
CA LEU A 219 -7.58 -26.53 7.68
C LEU A 219 -6.69 -25.49 6.99
N ILE A 220 -7.19 -24.27 6.85
CA ILE A 220 -6.45 -23.10 6.40
C ILE A 220 -6.36 -22.11 7.58
N ALA A 221 -5.14 -21.75 7.93
CA ALA A 221 -4.85 -20.71 8.90
C ALA A 221 -4.14 -19.55 8.20
N ILE A 222 -4.59 -18.34 8.43
CA ILE A 222 -3.93 -17.13 7.90
C ILE A 222 -3.32 -16.35 9.06
N VAL A 223 -2.08 -15.93 8.89
CA VAL A 223 -1.31 -15.20 9.90
C VAL A 223 -0.71 -13.96 9.27
N ALA A 224 -0.95 -12.78 9.84
CA ALA A 224 -0.24 -11.58 9.44
C ALA A 224 1.23 -11.65 9.90
N GLU A 225 2.18 -11.26 9.04
CA GLU A 225 3.62 -11.27 9.36
C GLU A 225 3.97 -10.54 10.67
N GLY A 226 3.18 -9.52 11.03
CA GLY A 226 3.37 -8.74 12.26
C GLY A 226 3.15 -9.53 13.54
N VAL A 227 2.40 -10.62 13.51
CA VAL A 227 2.20 -11.54 14.65
C VAL A 227 3.43 -12.40 14.91
N ARG A 228 4.23 -12.71 13.88
CA ARG A 228 5.44 -13.54 13.94
C ARG A 228 5.19 -14.96 14.47
N MET A 229 4.05 -15.53 14.17
CA MET A 229 3.62 -16.82 14.70
C MET A 229 3.54 -17.95 13.67
N GLY A 230 3.92 -17.73 12.40
CA GLY A 230 3.79 -18.71 11.34
C GLY A 230 4.37 -20.08 11.69
N ASP A 231 5.65 -20.14 12.06
CA ASP A 231 6.31 -21.41 12.46
C ASP A 231 5.73 -21.99 13.75
N HIS A 232 5.42 -21.15 14.74
CA HIS A 232 4.88 -21.60 16.01
C HIS A 232 3.49 -22.18 15.84
N LEU A 233 2.60 -21.52 15.10
CA LEU A 233 1.27 -22.00 14.80
C LEU A 233 1.30 -23.32 14.01
N THR A 234 2.23 -23.45 13.07
CA THR A 234 2.41 -24.68 12.30
C THR A 234 2.77 -25.87 13.21
N ARG A 235 3.74 -25.67 14.12
CA ARG A 235 4.10 -26.69 15.12
C ARG A 235 2.95 -27.01 16.06
N TRP A 236 2.26 -25.98 16.55
CA TRP A 236 1.12 -26.14 17.44
C TRP A 236 -0.01 -26.97 16.79
N ILE A 237 -0.33 -26.74 15.51
CA ILE A 237 -1.33 -27.54 14.77
C ILE A 237 -0.89 -29.01 14.69
N ASN A 238 0.40 -29.27 14.36
CA ASN A 238 0.93 -30.64 14.33
C ASN A 238 0.79 -31.33 15.70
N ASP A 239 1.18 -30.63 16.77
CA ASP A 239 1.28 -31.23 18.10
C ASP A 239 -0.06 -31.33 18.83
N SER A 240 -0.90 -30.30 18.72
CA SER A 240 -2.16 -30.21 19.49
C SER A 240 -3.36 -30.76 18.75
N LEU A 241 -3.43 -30.59 17.43
CA LEU A 241 -4.54 -31.07 16.60
C LEU A 241 -4.23 -32.36 15.85
N LYS A 242 -2.97 -32.82 15.89
CA LYS A 242 -2.50 -34.04 15.19
C LYS A 242 -2.75 -34.00 13.67
N MET A 243 -2.71 -32.84 13.06
CA MET A 243 -2.83 -32.64 11.62
C MET A 243 -1.44 -32.37 11.00
N ASP A 244 -1.14 -32.93 9.82
CA ASP A 244 0.09 -32.60 9.06
C ASP A 244 -0.02 -31.15 8.55
N ALA A 245 0.61 -30.21 9.25
CA ALA A 245 0.57 -28.78 8.94
C ALA A 245 1.82 -28.33 8.17
N ARG A 246 1.65 -27.42 7.22
CA ARG A 246 2.71 -26.82 6.42
C ARG A 246 2.62 -25.30 6.46
N LEU A 247 3.77 -24.63 6.57
CA LEU A 247 3.85 -23.17 6.46
C LEU A 247 4.10 -22.79 5.00
N THR A 248 3.38 -21.76 4.55
CA THR A 248 3.60 -21.08 3.29
C THR A 248 3.70 -19.58 3.55
N VAL A 249 4.88 -19.01 3.36
CA VAL A 249 5.10 -17.56 3.43
C VAL A 249 4.94 -16.98 2.04
N LEU A 250 3.88 -16.18 1.81
CA LEU A 250 3.63 -15.62 0.47
C LEU A 250 4.67 -14.57 0.08
N GLY A 251 5.13 -13.77 1.05
CA GLY A 251 6.20 -12.79 0.84
C GLY A 251 5.91 -11.81 -0.30
N HIS A 252 6.92 -11.46 -1.08
CA HIS A 252 6.91 -10.35 -2.03
C HIS A 252 6.05 -10.58 -3.29
N ILE A 253 5.52 -11.79 -3.54
CA ILE A 253 4.55 -11.98 -4.64
C ILE A 253 3.32 -11.09 -4.47
N GLN A 254 2.99 -10.76 -3.22
CA GLN A 254 1.88 -9.89 -2.85
C GLN A 254 2.02 -8.44 -3.35
N ARG A 255 3.22 -7.99 -3.68
CA ARG A 255 3.48 -6.64 -4.22
C ARG A 255 3.40 -6.55 -5.73
N GLY A 256 3.47 -7.68 -6.42
CA GLY A 256 3.51 -7.77 -7.87
C GLY A 256 2.13 -7.80 -8.53
N GLY A 257 2.15 -8.16 -9.81
CA GLY A 257 0.95 -8.34 -10.61
C GLY A 257 0.45 -7.10 -11.32
N SER A 258 -0.32 -7.34 -12.39
CA SER A 258 -1.00 -6.27 -13.13
C SER A 258 -2.13 -5.71 -12.27
N PRO A 259 -2.27 -4.37 -12.15
CA PRO A 259 -3.32 -3.77 -11.33
C PRO A 259 -4.71 -4.21 -11.79
N THR A 260 -5.56 -4.58 -10.83
CA THR A 260 -6.96 -4.93 -11.07
C THR A 260 -7.73 -3.74 -11.65
N VAL A 261 -8.93 -4.00 -12.15
CA VAL A 261 -9.83 -2.94 -12.61
C VAL A 261 -10.11 -1.94 -11.48
N TYR A 262 -10.28 -2.43 -10.25
CA TYR A 262 -10.57 -1.57 -9.11
C TYR A 262 -9.37 -0.66 -8.76
N ASP A 263 -8.16 -1.21 -8.68
CA ASP A 263 -6.95 -0.40 -8.45
C ASP A 263 -6.71 0.64 -9.55
N ARG A 264 -7.00 0.31 -10.82
CA ARG A 264 -6.91 1.28 -11.91
C ARG A 264 -7.93 2.41 -11.77
N ILE A 265 -9.19 2.10 -11.45
CA ILE A 265 -10.24 3.11 -11.22
C ILE A 265 -9.85 4.02 -10.05
N MET A 266 -9.39 3.44 -8.94
CA MET A 266 -8.96 4.22 -7.78
C MET A 266 -7.73 5.08 -8.09
N ALA A 267 -6.78 4.57 -8.86
CA ALA A 267 -5.63 5.34 -9.34
C ALA A 267 -6.07 6.57 -10.14
N PHE A 268 -7.05 6.43 -11.06
CA PHE A 268 -7.62 7.57 -11.78
C PHE A 268 -8.31 8.57 -10.86
N LYS A 269 -9.14 8.09 -9.94
CA LYS A 269 -9.87 8.96 -9.00
C LYS A 269 -8.92 9.77 -8.12
N PHE A 270 -7.93 9.12 -7.52
CA PHE A 270 -6.94 9.80 -6.68
C PHE A 270 -6.07 10.77 -7.48
N ALA A 271 -5.63 10.39 -8.68
CA ALA A 271 -4.79 11.25 -9.52
C ALA A 271 -5.52 12.53 -9.96
N VAL A 272 -6.79 12.40 -10.36
CA VAL A 272 -7.62 13.57 -10.70
C VAL A 272 -7.79 14.47 -9.48
N ALA A 273 -8.14 13.92 -8.33
CA ALA A 273 -8.32 14.69 -7.10
C ALA A 273 -7.03 15.43 -6.68
N ALA A 274 -5.87 14.76 -6.79
CA ALA A 274 -4.57 15.36 -6.46
C ALA A 274 -4.25 16.56 -7.36
N VAL A 275 -4.47 16.45 -8.66
CA VAL A 275 -4.24 17.55 -9.62
C VAL A 275 -5.20 18.71 -9.36
N GLU A 276 -6.51 18.43 -9.18
CA GLU A 276 -7.50 19.48 -8.92
C GLU A 276 -7.25 20.17 -7.56
N SER A 277 -6.81 19.43 -6.54
CA SER A 277 -6.43 19.99 -5.24
C SER A 277 -5.27 21.00 -5.39
N LEU A 278 -4.21 20.63 -6.11
CA LEU A 278 -3.07 21.53 -6.36
C LEU A 278 -3.45 22.73 -7.23
N LYS A 279 -4.37 22.55 -8.19
CA LYS A 279 -4.89 23.62 -9.04
C LYS A 279 -5.71 24.63 -8.23
N ALA A 280 -6.48 24.14 -7.26
CA ALA A 280 -7.26 24.99 -6.33
C ALA A 280 -6.37 25.73 -5.30
N GLY A 281 -5.06 25.49 -5.30
CA GLY A 281 -4.12 26.12 -4.37
C GLY A 281 -4.03 25.42 -3.01
N HIS A 282 -4.63 24.25 -2.85
CA HIS A 282 -4.49 23.48 -1.63
C HIS A 282 -3.08 22.86 -1.55
N THR A 283 -2.59 22.72 -0.33
CA THR A 283 -1.24 22.20 -0.06
C THR A 283 -1.27 21.14 1.02
N ASN A 284 -0.30 20.23 1.02
CA ASN A 284 -0.09 19.22 2.07
C ASN A 284 -1.31 18.32 2.30
N GLN A 285 -2.04 18.02 1.24
CA GLN A 285 -3.20 17.17 1.32
C GLN A 285 -2.88 15.76 0.83
N ILE A 286 -3.36 14.78 1.57
CA ILE A 286 -3.41 13.39 1.13
C ILE A 286 -4.81 13.13 0.60
N MET A 287 -4.88 12.54 -0.60
CA MET A 287 -6.13 12.07 -1.16
C MET A 287 -6.63 10.89 -0.34
N THR A 288 -7.90 10.89 -0.02
CA THR A 288 -8.53 9.83 0.79
C THR A 288 -9.72 9.24 0.07
N PHE A 289 -10.02 7.99 0.38
CA PHE A 289 -11.26 7.34 -0.02
C PHE A 289 -11.97 6.92 1.27
N LYS A 290 -13.15 7.47 1.51
CA LYS A 290 -13.91 7.18 2.72
C LYS A 290 -15.40 7.12 2.40
N ALA A 291 -16.06 6.07 2.90
CA ALA A 291 -17.50 5.85 2.67
C ALA A 291 -17.91 6.00 1.20
N GLY A 292 -17.12 5.43 0.27
CA GLY A 292 -17.42 5.43 -1.17
C GLY A 292 -17.03 6.71 -1.93
N SER A 293 -16.51 7.74 -1.25
CA SER A 293 -16.21 9.05 -1.83
C SER A 293 -14.72 9.40 -1.73
N ILE A 294 -14.23 10.13 -2.75
CA ILE A 294 -12.89 10.72 -2.69
C ILE A 294 -12.95 12.02 -1.89
N GLY A 295 -12.05 12.16 -0.96
CA GLY A 295 -11.85 13.36 -0.14
C GLY A 295 -10.38 13.72 -0.02
N THR A 296 -10.08 14.66 0.84
CA THR A 296 -8.73 15.07 1.20
C THR A 296 -8.58 15.17 2.71
N CYS A 297 -7.40 14.84 3.21
CA CYS A 297 -7.02 15.01 4.60
C CYS A 297 -5.72 15.83 4.68
N LEU A 298 -5.66 16.78 5.60
CA LEU A 298 -4.43 17.49 5.91
C LEU A 298 -3.49 16.55 6.68
N LEU A 299 -2.24 16.48 6.27
CA LEU A 299 -1.27 15.55 6.86
C LEU A 299 -1.09 15.71 8.37
N TYR A 300 -1.14 16.94 8.88
CA TYR A 300 -0.98 17.21 10.33
C TYR A 300 -2.22 16.87 11.17
N THR A 301 -3.38 16.63 10.55
CA THR A 301 -4.61 16.18 11.24
C THR A 301 -4.79 14.68 11.18
N SER A 302 -3.97 13.99 10.40
CA SER A 302 -3.97 12.53 10.35
C SER A 302 -3.31 12.00 11.63
N PRO A 303 -4.01 11.23 12.49
CA PRO A 303 -3.39 10.63 13.66
C PRO A 303 -2.21 9.75 13.23
N SER A 304 -1.09 9.87 13.94
CA SER A 304 0.07 9.00 13.69
C SER A 304 -0.32 7.52 13.89
N PRO A 305 0.21 6.59 13.10
CA PRO A 305 0.06 5.17 13.37
C PRO A 305 0.46 4.74 14.79
N ARG A 306 1.19 5.60 15.51
CA ARG A 306 1.59 5.39 16.91
C ARG A 306 0.55 5.85 17.93
N ASP A 307 -0.49 6.58 17.51
CA ASP A 307 -1.45 7.20 18.43
C ASP A 307 -2.66 6.32 18.79
N GLY A 308 -2.58 5.02 18.58
CA GLY A 308 -3.55 4.06 19.09
C GLY A 308 -3.93 2.95 18.10
N ALA A 309 -3.56 1.73 18.45
CA ALA A 309 -3.92 0.51 17.73
C ALA A 309 -5.45 0.23 17.72
N THR A 310 -6.23 0.97 18.50
CA THR A 310 -7.66 0.71 18.72
C THR A 310 -8.63 1.38 17.75
N SER A 311 -8.17 2.29 16.89
CA SER A 311 -9.06 3.06 16.00
C SER A 311 -9.16 2.54 14.56
N ARG A 312 -8.59 1.38 14.24
CA ARG A 312 -8.39 0.90 12.85
C ARG A 312 -9.33 -0.19 12.38
N MET A 313 -10.27 -0.61 13.21
CA MET A 313 -11.35 -1.49 12.77
C MET A 313 -12.42 -0.70 12.02
N PRO A 314 -12.95 -1.19 10.89
CA PRO A 314 -14.15 -0.62 10.30
C PRO A 314 -15.26 -0.61 11.34
N SER A 315 -15.93 0.51 11.53
CA SER A 315 -17.01 0.68 12.51
C SER A 315 -18.32 -0.01 12.09
N SER A 316 -18.25 -1.08 11.32
CA SER A 316 -19.41 -1.86 10.93
C SER A 316 -18.98 -3.29 10.58
N ALA A 317 -19.10 -4.17 11.52
CA ALA A 317 -19.35 -5.58 11.27
C ALA A 317 -20.78 -5.88 11.73
#